data_2ff1befd0fa92b3c49c4a109578204cd
#
_entry.id   2ff1befd0fa92b3c49c4a109578204cd
#
_cell.length_a   1.000
_cell.length_b   1.000
_cell.length_c   1.000
_cell.angle_alpha   90.00
_cell.angle_beta   90.00
_cell.angle_gamma   90.00
#
_symmetry.space_group_name_H-M   'P 1'
#
loop_
_entity.id
_entity.type
_entity.pdbx_description
1 polymer ?
#
loop_
_entity_poly.entity_id
_entity_poly.type
_entity_poly.pdbx_seq_one_letter_code
_entity_poly.pdbx_strand_id
1 'polypeptide(L)'
;IRLSLVGSEMCIRDRSIIEEKLKKAGFYYRVAYRVKAPDSMLDKLILKDYRRPGTENQDKKMQDLIGIRIILYYADDVEIVKNFLDTIFSMPGVWNTTEANEYEFRAMKINGIFKLPGYLSKTIVNPELGDYVDDTFEIQVRTNSFEGWHEIEHDMRYKGSAFGTGNEALARKMNSILATLE
;
A
#
# COMPACT_ATOMS: atom_id res chain seq x y z
N ILE A 1 18.64 -0.73 -12.62
CA ILE A 1 19.54 -1.44 -11.68
C ILE A 1 19.72 -0.64 -10.37
N ARG A 2 19.86 0.68 -10.39
CA ARG A 2 20.00 1.49 -9.16
C ARG A 2 18.74 1.55 -8.30
N LEU A 3 17.56 1.60 -8.89
CA LEU A 3 16.28 1.64 -8.17
C LEU A 3 16.04 0.42 -7.28
N SER A 4 16.45 -0.78 -7.71
CA SER A 4 16.27 -1.99 -6.90
C SER A 4 17.22 -2.04 -5.69
N LEU A 5 18.44 -1.54 -5.82
CA LEU A 5 19.42 -1.50 -4.72
C LEU A 5 19.03 -0.47 -3.65
N VAL A 6 18.66 0.73 -4.07
CA VAL A 6 18.28 1.81 -3.15
C VAL A 6 16.93 1.49 -2.46
N GLY A 7 15.99 0.91 -3.20
CA GLY A 7 14.76 0.39 -2.61
C GLY A 7 15.03 -0.68 -1.54
N SER A 8 16.03 -1.55 -1.76
CA SER A 8 16.40 -2.58 -0.78
C SER A 8 17.08 -2.00 0.47
N GLU A 9 17.94 -1.00 0.34
CA GLU A 9 18.58 -0.33 1.49
C GLU A 9 17.57 0.44 2.36
N MET A 10 16.64 1.14 1.74
CA MET A 10 15.53 1.77 2.44
C MET A 10 14.66 0.74 3.15
N CYS A 11 14.28 -0.31 2.43
CA CYS A 11 13.50 -1.39 3.01
C CYS A 11 14.14 -1.98 4.26
N ILE A 12 15.46 -2.11 4.31
CA ILE A 12 16.18 -2.68 5.46
C ILE A 12 16.14 -1.74 6.67
N ARG A 13 16.38 -0.45 6.49
CA ARG A 13 16.50 0.50 7.61
C ARG A 13 15.15 0.92 8.19
N ASP A 14 14.20 1.31 7.35
CA ASP A 14 12.87 1.70 7.81
C ASP A 14 12.07 0.49 8.32
N ARG A 15 12.33 -0.67 7.75
CA ARG A 15 11.92 -1.96 8.30
C ARG A 15 12.37 -2.11 9.75
N SER A 16 13.66 -1.97 10.00
CA SER A 16 14.21 -2.17 11.32
C SER A 16 13.56 -1.24 12.35
N ILE A 17 13.29 0.02 11.97
CA ILE A 17 12.62 0.99 12.85
C ILE A 17 11.18 0.57 13.13
N ILE A 18 10.41 0.22 12.10
CA ILE A 18 9.01 -0.21 12.25
C ILE A 18 8.95 -1.50 13.07
N GLU A 19 9.72 -2.52 12.67
CA GLU A 19 9.72 -3.83 13.34
C GLU A 19 10.18 -3.75 14.79
N GLU A 20 11.25 -3.01 15.09
CA GLU A 20 11.73 -2.83 16.45
C GLU A 20 10.67 -2.22 17.35
N LYS A 21 9.98 -1.21 16.87
CA LYS A 21 8.98 -0.50 17.65
C LYS A 21 7.68 -1.30 17.79
N LEU A 22 7.20 -1.96 16.73
CA LEU A 22 6.03 -2.85 16.81
C LEU A 22 6.30 -4.02 17.77
N LYS A 23 7.50 -4.58 17.71
CA LYS A 23 7.93 -5.65 18.61
C LYS A 23 7.99 -5.18 20.07
N LYS A 24 8.56 -4.00 20.33
CA LYS A 24 8.62 -3.41 21.68
C LYS A 24 7.24 -3.12 22.25
N ALA A 25 6.29 -2.74 21.40
CA ALA A 25 4.91 -2.51 21.79
C ALA A 25 4.10 -3.81 21.98
N GLY A 26 4.66 -4.97 21.62
CA GLY A 26 4.03 -6.27 21.82
C GLY A 26 3.02 -6.66 20.73
N PHE A 27 3.00 -5.97 19.59
CA PHE A 27 2.11 -6.32 18.48
C PHE A 27 2.50 -7.64 17.83
N TYR A 28 1.50 -8.39 17.37
CA TYR A 28 1.69 -9.52 16.46
C TYR A 28 1.52 -9.02 15.04
N TYR A 29 2.59 -9.10 14.24
CA TYR A 29 2.62 -8.51 12.91
C TYR A 29 3.50 -9.28 11.92
N ARG A 30 3.30 -9.02 10.65
CA ARG A 30 4.23 -9.31 9.55
C ARG A 30 4.45 -8.03 8.75
N VAL A 31 5.65 -7.83 8.24
CA VAL A 31 5.95 -6.68 7.37
C VAL A 31 6.48 -7.18 6.04
N ALA A 32 5.88 -6.72 4.97
CA ALA A 32 6.30 -6.97 3.60
C ALA A 32 6.70 -5.66 2.92
N TYR A 33 7.63 -5.75 1.97
CA TYR A 33 8.15 -4.62 1.22
C TYR A 33 8.01 -4.87 -0.26
N ARG A 34 7.74 -3.80 -0.97
CA ARG A 34 7.62 -3.85 -2.41
C ARG A 34 8.24 -2.60 -3.02
N VAL A 35 9.16 -2.81 -3.94
CA VAL A 35 9.55 -1.79 -4.91
C VAL A 35 8.84 -2.13 -6.22
N LYS A 36 8.15 -1.16 -6.79
CA LYS A 36 7.42 -1.37 -8.04
C LYS A 36 8.40 -1.71 -9.16
N ALA A 37 8.13 -2.79 -9.87
CA ALA A 37 8.93 -3.18 -11.02
C ALA A 37 8.86 -2.10 -12.12
N PRO A 38 9.94 -1.87 -12.89
CA PRO A 38 9.97 -0.86 -13.95
C PRO A 38 8.82 -0.99 -14.95
N ASP A 39 8.49 -2.20 -15.38
CA ASP A 39 7.37 -2.43 -16.30
C ASP A 39 6.04 -2.04 -15.68
N SER A 40 5.77 -2.44 -14.43
CA SER A 40 4.56 -2.04 -13.70
C SER A 40 4.50 -0.54 -13.40
N MET A 41 5.65 0.12 -13.30
CA MET A 41 5.72 1.56 -13.18
C MET A 41 5.30 2.22 -14.50
N LEU A 42 5.86 1.77 -15.61
CA LEU A 42 5.56 2.29 -16.95
C LEU A 42 4.08 2.08 -17.28
N ASP A 43 3.56 0.89 -17.07
CA ASP A 43 2.13 0.58 -17.26
C ASP A 43 1.23 1.52 -16.47
N LYS A 44 1.57 1.80 -15.21
CA LYS A 44 0.78 2.72 -14.39
C LYS A 44 0.87 4.16 -14.88
N LEU A 45 2.04 4.62 -15.30
CA LEU A 45 2.22 5.98 -15.85
C LEU A 45 1.36 6.17 -17.11
N ILE A 46 1.33 5.17 -17.99
CA ILE A 46 0.53 5.19 -19.22
C ILE A 46 -0.96 5.09 -18.89
N LEU A 47 -1.37 4.09 -18.09
CA LEU A 47 -2.77 3.81 -17.78
C LEU A 47 -3.46 4.98 -17.05
N LYS A 48 -2.72 5.70 -16.23
CA LYS A 48 -3.23 6.83 -15.44
C LYS A 48 -2.98 8.19 -16.08
N ASP A 49 -2.40 8.23 -17.28
CA ASP A 49 -2.09 9.48 -17.99
C ASP A 49 -1.32 10.50 -17.14
N TYR A 50 -0.39 10.03 -16.28
CA TYR A 50 0.41 10.93 -15.46
C TYR A 50 1.20 11.92 -16.33
N ARG A 51 1.16 13.22 -15.95
CA ARG A 51 1.84 14.32 -16.65
C ARG A 51 1.32 14.58 -18.07
N ARG A 52 0.25 13.94 -18.49
CA ARG A 52 -0.35 14.21 -19.80
C ARG A 52 -1.19 15.49 -19.73
N PRO A 53 -0.90 16.50 -20.57
CA PRO A 53 -1.66 17.76 -20.59
C PRO A 53 -3.15 17.53 -20.83
N GLY A 54 -3.98 18.25 -20.09
CA GLY A 54 -5.44 18.18 -20.24
C GLY A 54 -6.10 16.99 -19.55
N THR A 55 -5.36 16.20 -18.78
CA THR A 55 -5.93 15.10 -17.98
C THR A 55 -6.00 15.47 -16.49
N GLU A 56 -6.83 14.77 -15.74
CA GLU A 56 -6.97 14.93 -14.28
C GLU A 56 -5.64 14.69 -13.53
N ASN A 57 -4.72 13.93 -14.12
CA ASN A 57 -3.45 13.57 -13.52
C ASN A 57 -2.24 14.37 -14.07
N GLN A 58 -2.52 15.44 -14.79
CA GLN A 58 -1.49 16.28 -15.41
C GLN A 58 -0.42 16.75 -14.42
N ASP A 59 -0.81 17.16 -13.21
CA ASP A 59 0.10 17.69 -12.18
C ASP A 59 0.42 16.68 -11.09
N LYS A 60 -0.10 15.46 -11.19
CA LYS A 60 0.14 14.41 -10.21
C LYS A 60 1.41 13.63 -10.54
N LYS A 61 2.07 13.17 -9.48
CA LYS A 61 3.22 12.25 -9.55
C LYS A 61 2.86 10.92 -8.93
N MET A 62 3.55 9.87 -9.34
CA MET A 62 3.37 8.55 -8.74
C MET A 62 3.99 8.51 -7.33
N GLN A 63 3.19 8.12 -6.34
CA GLN A 63 3.54 8.16 -4.92
C GLN A 63 3.83 6.78 -4.32
N ASP A 64 3.59 5.72 -5.06
CA ASP A 64 3.66 4.33 -4.61
C ASP A 64 4.78 3.52 -5.31
N LEU A 65 5.89 4.18 -5.61
CA LEU A 65 7.09 3.50 -6.13
C LEU A 65 7.61 2.47 -5.12
N ILE A 66 7.56 2.84 -3.85
CA ILE A 66 7.94 2.02 -2.72
C ILE A 66 6.70 1.81 -1.86
N GLY A 67 6.43 0.58 -1.49
CA GLY A 67 5.34 0.20 -0.62
C GLY A 67 5.82 -0.64 0.56
N ILE A 68 5.30 -0.33 1.75
CA ILE A 68 5.46 -1.12 2.97
C ILE A 68 4.08 -1.63 3.32
N ARG A 69 3.96 -2.93 3.60
CA ARG A 69 2.72 -3.54 4.05
C ARG A 69 2.91 -4.10 5.44
N ILE A 70 2.13 -3.61 6.39
CA ILE A 70 2.06 -4.09 7.77
C ILE A 70 0.79 -4.90 7.90
N ILE A 71 0.95 -6.18 8.22
CA ILE A 71 -0.14 -7.13 8.38
C ILE A 71 -0.24 -7.46 9.86
N LEU A 72 -1.35 -7.07 10.47
CA LEU A 72 -1.65 -7.25 11.88
C LEU A 72 -2.51 -8.50 12.09
N TYR A 73 -2.39 -9.10 13.25
CA TYR A 73 -3.21 -10.29 13.58
C TYR A 73 -4.57 -9.90 14.14
N TYR A 74 -4.71 -8.73 14.75
CA TYR A 74 -5.93 -8.25 15.38
C TYR A 74 -6.40 -6.95 14.76
N ALA A 75 -7.71 -6.82 14.56
CA ALA A 75 -8.33 -5.63 13.99
C ALA A 75 -8.17 -4.40 14.92
N ASP A 76 -8.27 -4.60 16.23
CA ASP A 76 -8.12 -3.55 17.23
C ASP A 76 -6.75 -2.86 17.21
N ASP A 77 -5.71 -3.55 16.72
CA ASP A 77 -4.36 -3.01 16.61
C ASP A 77 -4.21 -2.00 15.47
N VAL A 78 -5.12 -1.99 14.50
CA VAL A 78 -5.00 -1.21 13.26
C VAL A 78 -4.93 0.28 13.53
N GLU A 79 -5.87 0.83 14.30
CA GLU A 79 -5.87 2.26 14.63
C GLU A 79 -4.70 2.66 15.52
N ILE A 80 -4.27 1.79 16.42
CA ILE A 80 -3.12 2.04 17.28
C ILE A 80 -1.84 2.12 16.45
N VAL A 81 -1.65 1.16 15.53
CA VAL A 81 -0.48 1.14 14.64
C VAL A 81 -0.49 2.32 13.67
N LYS A 82 -1.63 2.71 13.14
CA LYS A 82 -1.79 3.88 12.30
C LYS A 82 -1.36 5.17 13.02
N ASN A 83 -1.89 5.43 14.22
CA ASN A 83 -1.51 6.57 15.04
C ASN A 83 -0.02 6.55 15.39
N PHE A 84 0.53 5.39 15.65
CA PHE A 84 1.96 5.20 15.90
C PHE A 84 2.82 5.55 14.67
N LEU A 85 2.42 5.13 13.46
CA LEU A 85 3.13 5.46 12.22
C LEU A 85 3.15 6.97 11.97
N ASP A 86 2.08 7.69 12.30
CA ASP A 86 2.00 9.15 12.23
C ASP A 86 3.01 9.85 13.16
N THR A 87 3.44 9.20 14.22
CA THR A 87 4.48 9.73 15.12
C THR A 87 5.90 9.48 14.64
N ILE A 88 6.11 8.43 13.84
CA ILE A 88 7.45 8.05 13.35
C ILE A 88 7.82 8.81 12.08
N PHE A 89 6.87 8.86 11.15
CA PHE A 89 7.06 9.48 9.86
C PHE A 89 6.50 10.89 9.92
N SER A 90 7.38 11.86 9.87
CA SER A 90 7.14 13.28 10.16
C SER A 90 6.27 14.03 9.13
N MET A 91 5.60 13.34 8.22
CA MET A 91 4.58 13.96 7.39
C MET A 91 3.43 12.99 7.27
N PRO A 92 2.30 13.39 7.82
CA PRO A 92 1.09 12.65 7.55
C PRO A 92 0.80 12.74 6.07
N GLY A 93 0.98 11.63 5.38
CA GLY A 93 0.18 11.43 4.20
C GLY A 93 -1.28 11.43 4.65
N VAL A 94 -2.14 11.72 3.74
CA VAL A 94 -3.56 11.49 3.99
C VAL A 94 -3.77 9.99 4.03
N TRP A 95 -4.24 9.47 5.15
CA TRP A 95 -4.72 8.10 5.22
C TRP A 95 -5.96 7.96 4.34
N ASN A 96 -5.85 7.12 3.34
CA ASN A 96 -6.98 6.73 2.53
C ASN A 96 -7.60 5.48 3.13
N THR A 97 -8.69 5.66 3.85
CA THR A 97 -9.45 4.59 4.47
C THR A 97 -10.70 4.35 3.62
N THR A 98 -10.94 3.11 3.23
CA THR A 98 -12.23 2.75 2.65
C THR A 98 -13.26 2.81 3.77
N GLU A 99 -14.17 3.77 3.72
CA GLU A 99 -15.27 3.83 4.68
C GLU A 99 -16.14 2.57 4.53
N ALA A 100 -16.34 1.89 5.65
CA ALA A 100 -17.29 0.79 5.71
C ALA A 100 -18.70 1.37 5.56
N ASN A 101 -19.41 0.96 4.54
CA ASN A 101 -20.84 1.21 4.46
C ASN A 101 -21.54 0.16 5.35
N GLU A 102 -22.50 0.57 6.19
CA GLU A 102 -23.26 -0.32 7.06
C GLU A 102 -23.93 -1.50 6.32
N TYR A 103 -24.12 -1.35 5.02
CA TYR A 103 -24.77 -2.36 4.16
C TYR A 103 -23.80 -3.15 3.27
N GLU A 104 -22.51 -2.82 3.28
CA GLU A 104 -21.52 -3.47 2.43
C GLU A 104 -20.33 -3.97 3.23
N PHE A 105 -20.16 -5.27 3.25
CA PHE A 105 -18.92 -5.88 3.72
C PHE A 105 -17.84 -5.71 2.66
N ARG A 106 -16.95 -4.77 2.87
CA ARG A 106 -15.75 -4.54 2.01
C ARG A 106 -14.50 -4.68 2.83
N ALA A 107 -13.47 -5.20 2.18
CA ALA A 107 -12.12 -5.16 2.75
C ALA A 107 -11.72 -3.72 3.04
N MET A 108 -11.43 -3.39 4.29
CA MET A 108 -10.92 -2.08 4.68
C MET A 108 -9.49 -1.92 4.15
N LYS A 109 -9.31 -0.97 3.24
CA LYS A 109 -7.97 -0.56 2.79
C LYS A 109 -7.56 0.65 3.60
N ILE A 110 -6.48 0.53 4.33
CA ILE A 110 -5.88 1.65 5.05
C ILE A 110 -4.50 1.87 4.46
N ASN A 111 -4.40 2.90 3.64
CA ASN A 111 -3.18 3.26 2.94
C ASN A 111 -2.79 4.70 3.33
N GLY A 112 -1.56 4.90 3.75
CA GLY A 112 -0.97 6.21 4.02
C GLY A 112 0.17 6.52 3.06
N ILE A 113 0.28 7.79 2.65
CA ILE A 113 1.40 8.26 1.85
C ILE A 113 2.30 9.11 2.74
N PHE A 114 3.57 8.75 2.80
CA PHE A 114 4.57 9.40 3.65
C PHE A 114 5.75 9.90 2.85
N LYS A 115 6.41 10.95 3.33
CA LYS A 115 7.63 11.43 2.68
C LYS A 115 8.81 10.53 2.94
N LEU A 116 9.60 10.33 1.91
CA LEU A 116 10.89 9.66 2.02
C LEU A 116 11.83 10.46 2.92
N PRO A 117 12.61 9.80 3.78
CA PRO A 117 13.71 10.45 4.48
C PRO A 117 14.66 11.15 3.49
N GLY A 118 15.12 12.35 3.84
CA GLY A 118 15.87 13.21 2.91
C GLY A 118 17.15 12.60 2.33
N TYR A 119 17.75 11.63 3.01
CA TYR A 119 18.92 10.90 2.51
C TYR A 119 18.56 9.91 1.37
N LEU A 120 17.30 9.49 1.29
CA LEU A 120 16.80 8.58 0.24
C LEU A 120 16.15 9.31 -0.91
N SER A 121 15.47 10.41 -0.64
CA SER A 121 14.80 11.23 -1.65
C SER A 121 15.76 11.59 -2.79
N LYS A 122 16.97 12.06 -2.47
CA LYS A 122 17.99 12.43 -3.46
C LYS A 122 18.53 11.25 -4.27
N THR A 123 18.41 10.05 -3.77
CA THR A 123 18.98 8.86 -4.42
C THR A 123 17.94 8.15 -5.29
N ILE A 124 16.67 8.19 -4.89
CA ILE A 124 15.55 7.52 -5.56
C ILE A 124 14.99 8.42 -6.67
N VAL A 125 14.75 9.67 -6.36
CA VAL A 125 14.22 10.65 -7.31
C VAL A 125 15.38 11.31 -8.03
N ASN A 126 15.91 10.63 -9.05
CA ASN A 126 16.90 11.25 -9.95
C ASN A 126 16.19 12.29 -10.84
N PRO A 127 16.95 13.22 -11.48
CA PRO A 127 16.38 14.28 -12.30
C PRO A 127 15.47 13.77 -13.43
N GLU A 128 15.73 12.59 -13.97
CA GLU A 128 14.96 12.00 -15.07
C GLU A 128 13.60 11.46 -14.61
N LEU A 129 13.53 10.93 -13.39
CA LEU A 129 12.30 10.39 -12.81
C LEU A 129 11.51 11.41 -11.98
N GLY A 130 12.17 12.50 -11.58
CA GLY A 130 11.58 13.49 -10.69
C GLY A 130 10.32 14.19 -11.22
N ASP A 131 10.11 14.15 -12.52
CA ASP A 131 8.90 14.66 -13.13
C ASP A 131 7.70 13.70 -12.99
N TYR A 132 7.95 12.40 -12.87
CA TYR A 132 6.92 11.36 -12.87
C TYR A 132 6.69 10.71 -11.50
N VAL A 133 7.71 10.75 -10.64
CA VAL A 133 7.68 10.08 -9.32
C VAL A 133 7.85 11.12 -8.23
N ASP A 134 7.03 11.01 -7.20
CA ASP A 134 7.13 11.82 -5.98
C ASP A 134 8.17 11.26 -5.01
N ASP A 135 8.65 12.10 -4.09
CA ASP A 135 9.56 11.73 -3.00
C ASP A 135 8.79 11.10 -1.82
N THR A 136 7.92 10.16 -2.13
CA THR A 136 7.02 9.52 -1.17
C THR A 136 7.09 8.01 -1.23
N PHE A 137 6.54 7.37 -0.21
CA PHE A 137 6.29 5.94 -0.15
C PHE A 137 4.91 5.65 0.45
N GLU A 138 4.36 4.50 0.12
CA GLU A 138 3.06 4.06 0.62
C GLU A 138 3.24 3.10 1.78
N ILE A 139 2.48 3.29 2.87
CA ILE A 139 2.28 2.27 3.90
C ILE A 139 0.85 1.76 3.82
N GLN A 140 0.70 0.45 3.74
CA GLN A 140 -0.57 -0.25 3.82
C GLN A 140 -0.66 -0.97 5.15
N VAL A 141 -1.71 -0.70 5.92
CA VAL A 141 -2.01 -1.43 7.15
C VAL A 141 -3.22 -2.33 6.89
N ARG A 142 -3.09 -3.60 7.21
CA ARG A 142 -4.13 -4.62 6.99
C ARG A 142 -4.14 -5.60 8.13
N THR A 143 -5.28 -6.27 8.28
CA THR A 143 -5.35 -7.48 9.10
C THR A 143 -4.94 -8.72 8.29
N ASN A 144 -4.64 -9.79 8.98
CA ASN A 144 -4.29 -11.07 8.36
C ASN A 144 -5.45 -11.65 7.53
N SER A 145 -6.68 -11.46 8.00
CA SER A 145 -7.89 -11.90 7.30
C SER A 145 -8.07 -11.13 5.98
N PHE A 146 -7.91 -9.81 6.02
CA PHE A 146 -7.98 -8.96 4.84
C PHE A 146 -6.88 -9.22 3.82
N GLU A 147 -5.69 -9.51 4.27
CA GLU A 147 -4.59 -9.82 3.36
C GLU A 147 -4.85 -11.10 2.58
N GLY A 148 -5.28 -12.16 3.26
CA GLY A 148 -5.66 -13.42 2.62
C GLY A 148 -6.80 -13.24 1.63
N TRP A 149 -7.82 -12.49 2.00
CA TRP A 149 -8.93 -12.19 1.10
C TRP A 149 -8.51 -11.37 -0.11
N HIS A 150 -7.69 -10.35 0.09
CA HIS A 150 -7.21 -9.51 -1.00
C HIS A 150 -6.41 -10.29 -2.04
N GLU A 151 -5.58 -11.23 -1.61
CA GLU A 151 -4.83 -12.10 -2.53
C GLU A 151 -5.77 -12.99 -3.36
N ILE A 152 -6.78 -13.59 -2.70
CA ILE A 152 -7.79 -14.42 -3.38
C ILE A 152 -8.61 -13.57 -4.36
N GLU A 153 -9.11 -12.42 -3.94
CA GLU A 153 -9.90 -11.51 -4.79
C GLU A 153 -9.09 -11.02 -5.99
N HIS A 154 -7.82 -10.65 -5.77
CA HIS A 154 -6.92 -10.21 -6.83
C HIS A 154 -6.67 -11.30 -7.86
N ASP A 155 -6.40 -12.52 -7.42
CA ASP A 155 -6.18 -13.65 -8.32
C ASP A 155 -7.45 -14.05 -9.07
N MET A 156 -8.61 -13.98 -8.42
CA MET A 156 -9.90 -14.25 -9.06
C MET A 156 -10.26 -13.21 -10.13
N ARG A 157 -9.98 -11.92 -9.88
CA ARG A 157 -10.30 -10.84 -10.83
C ARG A 157 -9.33 -10.72 -11.99
N TYR A 158 -8.03 -10.93 -11.75
CA TYR A 158 -6.99 -10.66 -12.74
C TYR A 158 -6.46 -11.90 -13.46
N LYS A 159 -6.44 -13.06 -12.82
CA LYS A 159 -5.92 -14.29 -13.43
C LYS A 159 -6.99 -15.25 -13.97
N GLY A 160 -8.23 -15.03 -13.59
CA GLY A 160 -9.33 -15.94 -13.89
C GLY A 160 -10.15 -15.50 -15.10
N SER A 161 -9.73 -15.83 -16.31
CA SER A 161 -10.65 -15.82 -17.47
C SER A 161 -11.85 -16.78 -17.29
N ALA A 162 -11.79 -17.68 -16.31
CA ALA A 162 -12.85 -18.59 -15.93
C ALA A 162 -13.88 -17.99 -14.96
N PHE A 163 -13.56 -16.88 -14.27
CA PHE A 163 -14.43 -16.20 -13.32
C PHE A 163 -14.93 -14.88 -13.91
N GLY A 164 -15.42 -14.89 -15.14
CA GLY A 164 -16.01 -13.74 -15.80
C GLY A 164 -17.09 -13.06 -14.94
N THR A 165 -17.46 -11.86 -15.33
CA THR A 165 -18.55 -11.04 -14.80
C THR A 165 -19.76 -11.92 -14.43
N GLY A 166 -19.94 -12.22 -13.15
CA GLY A 166 -21.02 -13.09 -12.65
C GLY A 166 -20.81 -13.61 -11.23
N ASN A 167 -19.65 -13.41 -10.63
CA ASN A 167 -19.34 -13.91 -9.29
C ASN A 167 -19.55 -12.90 -8.15
N GLU A 168 -20.39 -11.88 -8.37
CA GLU A 168 -20.75 -10.92 -7.32
C GLU A 168 -21.37 -11.62 -6.08
N ALA A 169 -22.15 -12.66 -6.31
CA ALA A 169 -22.76 -13.45 -5.22
C ALA A 169 -21.70 -14.19 -4.39
N LEU A 170 -20.65 -14.71 -5.04
CA LEU A 170 -19.54 -15.34 -4.32
C LEU A 170 -18.71 -14.30 -3.56
N ALA A 171 -18.40 -13.17 -4.19
CA ALA A 171 -17.69 -12.06 -3.53
C ALA A 171 -18.44 -11.55 -2.30
N ARG A 172 -19.77 -11.40 -2.37
CA ARG A 172 -20.61 -11.03 -1.21
C ARG A 172 -20.53 -12.06 -0.09
N LYS A 173 -20.62 -13.35 -0.40
CA LYS A 173 -20.51 -14.42 0.60
C LYS A 173 -19.15 -14.41 1.28
N MET A 174 -18.08 -14.26 0.51
CA MET A 174 -16.72 -14.19 1.04
C MET A 174 -16.52 -12.95 1.91
N ASN A 175 -17.01 -11.80 1.48
CA ASN A 175 -16.95 -10.56 2.27
C ASN A 175 -17.73 -10.71 3.59
N SER A 176 -18.87 -11.41 3.61
CA SER A 176 -19.62 -11.63 4.85
C SER A 176 -18.89 -12.55 5.83
N ILE A 177 -18.20 -13.58 5.33
CA ILE A 177 -17.35 -14.43 6.17
C ILE A 177 -16.20 -13.62 6.76
N LEU A 178 -15.54 -12.81 5.93
CA LEU A 178 -14.46 -11.96 6.37
C LEU A 178 -14.89 -10.98 7.47
N ALA A 179 -16.03 -10.31 7.28
CA ALA A 179 -16.59 -9.40 8.29
C ALA A 179 -16.97 -10.08 9.61
N THR A 180 -17.17 -11.41 9.59
CA THR A 180 -17.41 -12.18 10.80
C THR A 180 -16.10 -12.54 11.52
N LEU A 181 -14.98 -12.54 10.79
CA LEU A 181 -13.65 -12.86 11.33
C LEU A 181 -12.89 -11.62 11.85
N GLU A 182 -13.33 -10.42 11.48
CA GLU A 182 -12.81 -9.12 11.93
C GLU A 182 -13.58 -8.59 13.13
#